data_cb49ce3366a6294792291dc4d1f063c4
#
_entry.id   cb49ce3366a6294792291dc4d1f063c4
#
_cell.length_a   1.000
_cell.length_b   1.000
_cell.length_c   1.000
_cell.angle_alpha   90.00
_cell.angle_beta   90.00
_cell.angle_gamma   90.00
#
_symmetry.space_group_name_H-M   'P 1'
#
loop_
_entity.id
_entity.type
_entity.pdbx_description
1 polymer ?
#
loop_
_entity_poly.entity_id
_entity_poly.type
_entity_poly.pdbx_seq_one_letter_code
_entity_poly.pdbx_strand_id
1 'polypeptide(L)'
;MKRQRNLKMKNYIKFGLTIALLTLPQITAAQGLDTTPTNSDIGYIFTTFMFLVTGFLVFFMAAGFAMLEAGLVRGKNVAMQLTKNVALFSLAALFYYILGYNLMYPGDAWSVQGILGTFSITQLETVGLEATETDLSYASVGSDFFFQLMFCAATASIVSGAVAERIKLWPFLIFVILLTSVIYPVQASWKWGAGFLDEMGFLDFAGSTVVHSVGAVSYTHLRAHETHEH
;
A
#
# COMPACT_ATOMS: atom_id res chain seq x y z
N MET A 1 11.41 56.75 14.09
CA MET A 1 10.82 55.38 14.09
C MET A 1 10.61 54.73 12.69
N LYS A 2 10.12 55.40 11.66
CA LYS A 2 9.92 54.86 10.30
C LYS A 2 11.20 54.36 9.60
N ARG A 3 12.35 55.02 9.81
CA ARG A 3 13.62 54.69 9.13
C ARG A 3 14.24 53.36 9.64
N GLN A 4 14.07 53.06 10.91
CA GLN A 4 14.58 51.77 11.51
C GLN A 4 13.71 50.58 11.07
N ARG A 5 12.39 50.79 10.87
CA ARG A 5 11.47 49.73 10.44
C ARG A 5 11.74 49.30 8.99
N ASN A 6 12.11 50.27 8.12
CA ASN A 6 12.47 49.99 6.72
C ASN A 6 13.80 49.26 6.58
N LEU A 7 14.77 49.49 7.48
CA LEU A 7 16.06 48.76 7.48
C LEU A 7 15.88 47.30 7.92
N LYS A 8 15.06 47.07 8.95
CA LYS A 8 14.75 45.69 9.38
C LYS A 8 14.02 44.91 8.28
N MET A 9 13.04 45.52 7.64
CA MET A 9 12.26 44.89 6.55
C MET A 9 13.15 44.57 5.33
N LYS A 10 14.10 45.43 4.96
CA LYS A 10 15.08 45.13 3.90
C LYS A 10 16.00 43.94 4.26
N ASN A 11 16.36 43.81 5.52
CA ASN A 11 17.20 42.68 5.96
C ASN A 11 16.41 41.33 5.95
N TYR A 12 15.14 41.35 6.32
CA TYR A 12 14.30 40.13 6.23
C TYR A 12 14.05 39.71 4.76
N ILE A 13 13.86 40.68 3.86
CA ILE A 13 13.70 40.42 2.42
C ILE A 13 15.02 39.82 1.84
N LYS A 14 16.19 40.40 2.21
CA LYS A 14 17.48 39.87 1.78
C LYS A 14 17.73 38.49 2.33
N PHE A 15 17.41 38.24 3.60
CA PHE A 15 17.57 36.90 4.24
C PHE A 15 16.60 35.88 3.62
N GLY A 16 15.35 36.24 3.37
CA GLY A 16 14.40 35.41 2.67
C GLY A 16 14.80 35.07 1.23
N LEU A 17 15.37 36.04 0.48
CA LEU A 17 15.87 35.82 -0.88
C LEU A 17 17.11 34.90 -0.86
N THR A 18 17.98 35.03 0.13
CA THR A 18 19.18 34.18 0.27
C THR A 18 18.79 32.74 0.60
N ILE A 19 17.81 32.53 1.47
CA ILE A 19 17.27 31.19 1.76
C ILE A 19 16.59 30.60 0.53
N ALA A 20 15.78 31.39 -0.19
CA ALA A 20 15.12 30.94 -1.41
C ALA A 20 16.12 30.55 -2.52
N LEU A 21 17.26 31.26 -2.62
CA LEU A 21 18.34 30.90 -3.56
C LEU A 21 19.14 29.67 -3.13
N LEU A 22 19.24 29.40 -1.83
CA LEU A 22 19.92 28.20 -1.29
C LEU A 22 19.02 26.95 -1.36
N THR A 23 17.70 27.15 -1.44
CA THR A 23 16.72 26.06 -1.56
C THR A 23 16.26 25.79 -3.00
N LEU A 24 16.73 26.59 -3.98
CA LEU A 24 16.55 26.21 -5.38
C LEU A 24 17.34 24.92 -5.60
N PRO A 25 16.69 23.83 -6.04
CA PRO A 25 17.43 22.64 -6.45
C PRO A 25 18.44 23.12 -7.49
N GLN A 26 19.72 22.83 -7.24
CA GLN A 26 20.76 23.02 -8.23
C GLN A 26 20.31 22.17 -9.43
N ILE A 27 19.74 22.81 -10.43
CA ILE A 27 19.59 22.19 -11.74
C ILE A 27 21.03 22.07 -12.24
N THR A 28 21.70 21.01 -11.82
CA THR A 28 22.88 20.52 -12.48
C THR A 28 22.44 20.35 -13.94
N ALA A 29 22.96 21.22 -14.81
CA ALA A 29 22.78 21.07 -16.24
C ALA A 29 23.08 19.59 -16.53
N ALA A 30 22.06 18.83 -16.87
CA ALA A 30 22.21 17.48 -17.33
C ALA A 30 23.14 17.61 -18.53
N GLN A 31 24.42 17.26 -18.35
CA GLN A 31 25.33 17.07 -19.44
C GLN A 31 24.63 16.10 -20.36
N GLY A 32 24.40 16.51 -21.60
CA GLY A 32 23.59 15.80 -22.56
C GLY A 32 23.94 14.31 -22.59
N LEU A 33 23.19 13.53 -21.83
CA LEU A 33 23.03 12.14 -22.11
C LEU A 33 22.13 12.10 -23.35
N ASP A 34 22.79 11.85 -24.48
CA ASP A 34 22.13 11.53 -25.74
C ASP A 34 21.51 10.12 -25.58
N THR A 35 20.55 10.02 -24.68
CA THR A 35 19.85 8.77 -24.41
C THR A 35 18.47 8.87 -25.03
N THR A 36 18.39 8.46 -26.29
CA THR A 36 17.10 7.97 -26.80
C THR A 36 16.63 6.87 -25.85
N PRO A 37 15.41 6.99 -25.26
CA PRO A 37 14.93 5.99 -24.33
C PRO A 37 14.92 4.61 -25.00
N THR A 38 15.46 3.63 -24.30
CA THR A 38 15.45 2.24 -24.76
C THR A 38 14.05 1.65 -24.62
N ASN A 39 13.78 0.51 -25.24
CA ASN A 39 12.51 -0.19 -25.10
C ASN A 39 12.27 -0.59 -23.63
N SER A 40 13.31 -0.87 -22.85
CA SER A 40 13.21 -1.15 -21.41
C SER A 40 12.81 0.09 -20.62
N ASP A 41 13.37 1.27 -20.91
CA ASP A 41 12.98 2.52 -20.25
C ASP A 41 11.50 2.84 -20.50
N ILE A 42 11.05 2.67 -21.73
CA ILE A 42 9.65 2.89 -22.11
C ILE A 42 8.75 1.88 -21.38
N GLY A 43 9.12 0.61 -21.36
CA GLY A 43 8.39 -0.44 -20.65
C GLY A 43 8.26 -0.14 -19.16
N TYR A 44 9.35 0.20 -18.49
CA TYR A 44 9.39 0.57 -17.09
C TYR A 44 8.49 1.77 -16.78
N ILE A 45 8.56 2.84 -17.58
CA ILE A 45 7.73 4.04 -17.40
C ILE A 45 6.24 3.68 -17.54
N PHE A 46 5.88 2.91 -18.58
CA PHE A 46 4.49 2.51 -18.80
C PHE A 46 3.96 1.61 -17.69
N THR A 47 4.74 0.62 -17.25
CA THR A 47 4.32 -0.30 -16.19
C THR A 47 4.20 0.44 -14.85
N THR A 48 5.15 1.33 -14.52
CA THR A 48 5.07 2.19 -13.34
C THR A 48 3.82 3.07 -13.38
N PHE A 49 3.55 3.72 -14.50
CA PHE A 49 2.36 4.55 -14.68
C PHE A 49 1.07 3.72 -14.58
N MET A 50 1.03 2.54 -15.20
CA MET A 50 -0.10 1.63 -15.12
C MET A 50 -0.40 1.23 -13.67
N PHE A 51 0.61 0.88 -12.88
CA PHE A 51 0.44 0.55 -11.47
C PHE A 51 -0.11 1.72 -10.64
N LEU A 52 0.36 2.94 -10.90
CA LEU A 52 -0.19 4.11 -10.22
C LEU A 52 -1.66 4.34 -10.58
N VAL A 53 -1.99 4.35 -11.87
CA VAL A 53 -3.38 4.59 -12.32
C VAL A 53 -4.31 3.49 -11.84
N THR A 54 -3.93 2.24 -12.00
CA THR A 54 -4.74 1.10 -11.54
C THR A 54 -4.81 1.03 -10.01
N GLY A 55 -3.72 1.37 -9.31
CA GLY A 55 -3.72 1.52 -7.86
C GLY A 55 -4.72 2.57 -7.38
N PHE A 56 -4.83 3.72 -8.03
CA PHE A 56 -5.86 4.71 -7.72
C PHE A 56 -7.28 4.19 -7.98
N LEU A 57 -7.48 3.42 -9.04
CA LEU A 57 -8.79 2.79 -9.30
C LEU A 57 -9.15 1.77 -8.21
N VAL A 58 -8.20 0.96 -7.75
CA VAL A 58 -8.40 0.03 -6.64
C VAL A 58 -8.59 0.78 -5.32
N PHE A 59 -7.85 1.88 -5.08
CA PHE A 59 -8.08 2.74 -3.93
C PHE A 59 -9.51 3.29 -3.88
N PHE A 60 -10.09 3.61 -5.02
CA PHE A 60 -11.48 4.04 -5.11
C PHE A 60 -12.48 2.95 -4.63
N MET A 61 -12.08 1.67 -4.67
CA MET A 61 -12.87 0.60 -4.06
C MET A 61 -13.04 0.80 -2.54
N ALA A 62 -12.08 1.38 -1.84
CA ALA A 62 -12.21 1.68 -0.40
C ALA A 62 -13.38 2.64 -0.14
N ALA A 63 -13.55 3.66 -0.99
CA ALA A 63 -14.71 4.53 -0.93
C ALA A 63 -16.01 3.78 -1.26
N GLY A 64 -15.98 2.87 -2.24
CA GLY A 64 -17.11 2.00 -2.59
C GLY A 64 -17.53 1.10 -1.42
N PHE A 65 -16.56 0.46 -0.75
CA PHE A 65 -16.82 -0.34 0.46
C PHE A 65 -17.40 0.52 1.59
N ALA A 66 -16.85 1.71 1.83
CA ALA A 66 -17.37 2.61 2.86
C ALA A 66 -18.82 3.01 2.59
N MET A 67 -19.18 3.34 1.34
CA MET A 67 -20.56 3.65 0.94
C MET A 67 -21.49 2.44 1.06
N LEU A 68 -21.05 1.27 0.57
CA LEU A 68 -21.82 0.03 0.66
C LEU A 68 -22.11 -0.34 2.12
N GLU A 69 -21.07 -0.36 2.95
CA GLU A 69 -21.21 -0.72 4.35
C GLU A 69 -22.06 0.30 5.13
N ALA A 70 -21.90 1.60 4.85
CA ALA A 70 -22.73 2.64 5.44
C ALA A 70 -24.21 2.49 5.08
N GLY A 71 -24.51 2.04 3.85
CA GLY A 71 -25.87 1.80 3.38
C GLY A 71 -26.51 0.52 3.96
N LEU A 72 -25.71 -0.46 4.36
CA LEU A 72 -26.18 -1.76 4.86
C LEU A 72 -26.35 -1.82 6.38
N VAL A 73 -25.75 -0.89 7.14
CA VAL A 73 -25.87 -0.84 8.60
C VAL A 73 -27.02 0.08 9.04
N ARG A 74 -27.48 -0.11 10.28
CA ARG A 74 -28.46 0.78 10.88
C ARG A 74 -27.92 2.21 11.00
N GLY A 75 -28.78 3.22 10.80
CA GLY A 75 -28.37 4.64 10.79
C GLY A 75 -27.51 5.08 11.97
N LYS A 76 -27.80 4.55 13.19
CA LYS A 76 -26.99 4.83 14.39
C LYS A 76 -25.57 4.29 14.35
N ASN A 77 -25.27 3.33 13.49
CA ASN A 77 -23.99 2.66 13.39
C ASN A 77 -23.14 3.14 12.19
N VAL A 78 -23.69 3.99 11.33
CA VAL A 78 -23.00 4.52 10.12
C VAL A 78 -21.69 5.20 10.48
N ALA A 79 -21.68 6.09 11.47
CA ALA A 79 -20.47 6.79 11.88
C ALA A 79 -19.38 5.82 12.35
N MET A 80 -19.74 4.82 13.15
CA MET A 80 -18.80 3.77 13.61
C MET A 80 -18.26 2.95 12.42
N GLN A 81 -19.11 2.60 11.46
CA GLN A 81 -18.72 1.83 10.29
C GLN A 81 -17.73 2.60 9.40
N LEU A 82 -17.99 3.89 9.17
CA LEU A 82 -17.07 4.74 8.42
C LEU A 82 -15.73 4.93 9.16
N THR A 83 -15.77 5.14 10.48
CA THR A 83 -14.55 5.20 11.31
C THR A 83 -13.76 3.90 11.19
N LYS A 84 -14.42 2.76 11.25
CA LYS A 84 -13.81 1.43 11.08
C LYS A 84 -13.13 1.31 9.71
N ASN A 85 -13.75 1.78 8.63
CA ASN A 85 -13.15 1.75 7.28
C ASN A 85 -11.89 2.61 7.18
N VAL A 86 -11.89 3.82 7.73
CA VAL A 86 -10.69 4.68 7.77
C VAL A 86 -9.58 4.02 8.60
N ALA A 87 -9.92 3.48 9.77
CA ALA A 87 -8.97 2.83 10.65
C ALA A 87 -8.34 1.58 10.03
N LEU A 88 -9.16 0.71 9.40
CA LEU A 88 -8.64 -0.50 8.74
C LEU A 88 -7.67 -0.16 7.61
N PHE A 89 -7.99 0.85 6.80
CA PHE A 89 -7.13 1.26 5.69
C PHE A 89 -5.79 1.80 6.22
N SER A 90 -5.83 2.63 7.24
CA SER A 90 -4.63 3.19 7.87
C SER A 90 -3.74 2.11 8.50
N LEU A 91 -4.35 1.13 9.18
CA LEU A 91 -3.63 0.01 9.76
C LEU A 91 -3.07 -0.93 8.67
N ALA A 92 -3.85 -1.20 7.64
CA ALA A 92 -3.38 -1.99 6.49
C ALA A 92 -2.15 -1.33 5.86
N ALA A 93 -2.19 -0.01 5.61
CA ALA A 93 -1.06 0.73 5.06
C ALA A 93 0.19 0.61 5.94
N LEU A 94 0.03 0.83 7.25
CA LEU A 94 1.13 0.79 8.20
C LEU A 94 1.75 -0.61 8.32
N PHE A 95 0.94 -1.63 8.55
CA PHE A 95 1.43 -2.97 8.84
C PHE A 95 1.87 -3.75 7.59
N TYR A 96 1.25 -3.47 6.46
CA TYR A 96 1.75 -3.96 5.18
C TYR A 96 3.10 -3.33 4.82
N TYR A 97 3.30 -2.04 5.10
CA TYR A 97 4.59 -1.37 4.96
C TYR A 97 5.64 -1.96 5.89
N ILE A 98 5.34 -2.15 7.18
CA ILE A 98 6.33 -2.62 8.16
C ILE A 98 6.79 -4.04 7.86
N LEU A 99 5.87 -4.94 7.54
CA LEU A 99 6.15 -6.37 7.45
C LEU A 99 5.60 -7.04 6.19
N GLY A 100 4.37 -6.68 5.79
CA GLY A 100 3.62 -7.44 4.79
C GLY A 100 4.27 -7.47 3.42
N TYR A 101 4.83 -6.36 2.95
CA TYR A 101 5.38 -6.27 1.61
C TYR A 101 6.58 -7.21 1.41
N ASN A 102 7.53 -7.22 2.35
CA ASN A 102 8.67 -8.14 2.27
C ASN A 102 8.26 -9.61 2.41
N LEU A 103 7.23 -9.87 3.22
CA LEU A 103 6.71 -11.22 3.39
C LEU A 103 5.97 -11.71 2.15
N MET A 104 5.34 -10.80 1.40
CA MET A 104 4.66 -11.10 0.15
C MET A 104 5.63 -11.28 -1.03
N TYR A 105 6.70 -10.50 -1.05
CA TYR A 105 7.74 -10.53 -2.09
C TYR A 105 9.10 -10.86 -1.49
N PRO A 106 9.32 -12.11 -1.06
CA PRO A 106 10.57 -12.50 -0.40
C PRO A 106 11.78 -12.54 -1.34
N GLY A 107 11.59 -12.59 -2.68
CA GLY A 107 12.68 -12.80 -3.61
C GLY A 107 13.44 -14.10 -3.30
N ASP A 108 14.72 -13.99 -2.96
CA ASP A 108 15.55 -15.13 -2.54
C ASP A 108 15.48 -15.39 -1.03
N ALA A 109 14.79 -14.52 -0.24
CA ALA A 109 14.77 -14.59 1.20
C ALA A 109 13.58 -15.42 1.74
N TRP A 110 13.51 -16.70 1.38
CA TRP A 110 12.53 -17.63 1.88
C TRP A 110 13.01 -18.31 3.17
N SER A 111 12.18 -18.31 4.23
CA SER A 111 12.38 -19.15 5.41
C SER A 111 12.01 -20.60 5.13
N VAL A 112 10.95 -20.81 4.35
CA VAL A 112 10.55 -22.11 3.79
C VAL A 112 10.26 -21.87 2.31
N GLN A 113 11.08 -22.45 1.45
CA GLN A 113 11.05 -22.19 0.01
C GLN A 113 9.64 -22.30 -0.57
N GLY A 114 9.20 -21.26 -1.25
CA GLY A 114 7.90 -21.17 -1.92
C GLY A 114 6.68 -21.08 -1.00
N ILE A 115 6.85 -21.15 0.34
CA ILE A 115 5.74 -21.21 1.31
C ILE A 115 5.75 -20.02 2.26
N LEU A 116 6.92 -19.70 2.86
CA LEU A 116 7.03 -18.66 3.88
C LEU A 116 8.28 -17.84 3.67
N GLY A 117 8.09 -16.54 3.39
CA GLY A 117 9.17 -15.58 3.33
C GLY A 117 9.82 -15.31 4.69
N THR A 118 10.99 -14.75 4.70
CA THR A 118 11.68 -14.33 5.93
C THR A 118 11.01 -13.07 6.50
N PHE A 119 10.76 -13.06 7.80
CA PHE A 119 10.24 -11.89 8.50
C PHE A 119 11.31 -10.79 8.56
N SER A 120 11.10 -9.72 7.82
CA SER A 120 11.97 -8.55 7.79
C SER A 120 11.15 -7.28 7.68
N ILE A 121 11.68 -6.18 8.19
CA ILE A 121 11.04 -4.86 8.05
C ILE A 121 11.32 -4.34 6.65
N THR A 122 10.28 -3.84 5.98
CA THR A 122 10.40 -3.27 4.65
C THR A 122 11.29 -2.03 4.67
N GLN A 123 12.31 -2.03 3.83
CA GLN A 123 13.22 -0.90 3.63
C GLN A 123 12.92 -0.29 2.26
N LEU A 124 11.90 0.55 2.17
CA LEU A 124 11.60 1.26 0.92
C LEU A 124 12.65 2.34 0.57
N GLU A 125 13.51 2.70 1.51
CA GLU A 125 14.55 3.73 1.33
C GLU A 125 15.63 3.31 0.32
N THR A 126 15.90 2.01 0.18
CA THR A 126 16.85 1.48 -0.81
C THR A 126 16.23 1.35 -2.19
N VAL A 127 14.94 1.57 -2.29
CA VAL A 127 14.17 1.33 -3.48
C VAL A 127 13.99 2.63 -4.25
N GLY A 128 14.93 2.93 -5.13
CA GLY A 128 14.80 3.96 -6.15
C GLY A 128 15.52 5.28 -5.90
N LEU A 129 16.26 5.46 -4.79
CA LEU A 129 17.06 6.68 -4.55
C LEU A 129 18.54 6.48 -4.85
N GLU A 130 19.05 5.26 -4.88
CA GLU A 130 20.40 4.94 -5.34
C GLU A 130 20.34 4.28 -6.72
N ALA A 131 19.93 5.06 -7.71
CA ALA A 131 19.86 4.63 -9.11
C ALA A 131 21.26 4.55 -9.76
N THR A 132 22.13 3.72 -9.24
CA THR A 132 23.35 3.35 -10.00
C THR A 132 23.12 2.12 -10.88
N GLU A 133 22.15 1.28 -10.55
CA GLU A 133 21.69 0.17 -11.39
C GLU A 133 20.20 -0.06 -11.17
N THR A 134 19.33 0.75 -11.75
CA THR A 134 17.89 0.54 -11.68
C THR A 134 17.54 -0.65 -12.59
N ASP A 135 17.01 -1.72 -12.02
CA ASP A 135 16.38 -2.77 -12.80
C ASP A 135 15.14 -2.22 -13.50
N LEU A 136 15.26 -1.98 -14.81
CA LEU A 136 14.19 -1.47 -15.64
C LEU A 136 13.31 -2.58 -16.24
N SER A 137 13.45 -3.82 -15.76
CA SER A 137 12.72 -4.96 -16.32
C SER A 137 11.23 -4.97 -15.99
N TYR A 138 10.81 -4.29 -14.92
CA TYR A 138 9.44 -4.37 -14.42
C TYR A 138 8.81 -2.99 -14.19
N ALA A 139 8.86 -2.45 -12.98
CA ALA A 139 8.27 -1.18 -12.57
C ALA A 139 8.99 -0.62 -11.34
N SER A 140 8.72 0.63 -10.99
CA SER A 140 9.25 1.16 -9.73
C SER A 140 8.63 0.42 -8.54
N VAL A 141 9.46 0.04 -7.56
CA VAL A 141 9.00 -0.70 -6.37
C VAL A 141 8.00 0.13 -5.56
N GLY A 142 8.15 1.47 -5.54
CA GLY A 142 7.17 2.34 -4.91
C GLY A 142 5.78 2.27 -5.56
N SER A 143 5.70 2.14 -6.89
CA SER A 143 4.44 1.98 -7.60
C SER A 143 3.82 0.60 -7.39
N ASP A 144 4.64 -0.45 -7.38
CA ASP A 144 4.19 -1.81 -7.06
C ASP A 144 3.72 -1.90 -5.61
N PHE A 145 4.50 -1.38 -4.65
CA PHE A 145 4.07 -1.30 -3.25
C PHE A 145 2.71 -0.61 -3.10
N PHE A 146 2.53 0.55 -3.72
CA PHE A 146 1.26 1.27 -3.67
C PHE A 146 0.11 0.45 -4.25
N PHE A 147 0.32 -0.14 -5.42
CA PHE A 147 -0.67 -0.97 -6.08
C PHE A 147 -1.08 -2.17 -5.23
N GLN A 148 -0.12 -2.90 -4.69
CA GLN A 148 -0.35 -4.10 -3.88
C GLN A 148 -0.94 -3.79 -2.49
N LEU A 149 -0.58 -2.64 -1.91
CA LEU A 149 -1.22 -2.15 -0.68
C LEU A 149 -2.72 -2.00 -0.85
N MET A 150 -3.18 -1.54 -2.02
CA MET A 150 -4.62 -1.36 -2.28
C MET A 150 -5.37 -2.69 -2.21
N PHE A 151 -4.79 -3.78 -2.72
CA PHE A 151 -5.40 -5.11 -2.63
C PHE A 151 -5.36 -5.69 -1.21
N CYS A 152 -4.28 -5.45 -0.49
CA CYS A 152 -4.18 -5.82 0.92
C CYS A 152 -5.31 -5.14 1.74
N ALA A 153 -5.51 -3.84 1.56
CA ALA A 153 -6.57 -3.08 2.21
C ALA A 153 -7.97 -3.53 1.74
N ALA A 154 -8.14 -3.86 0.44
CA ALA A 154 -9.40 -4.39 -0.08
C ALA A 154 -9.76 -5.73 0.57
N THR A 155 -8.79 -6.62 0.81
CA THR A 155 -9.01 -7.89 1.54
C THR A 155 -9.58 -7.62 2.93
N ALA A 156 -9.03 -6.67 3.67
CA ALA A 156 -9.54 -6.27 4.99
C ALA A 156 -10.93 -5.64 4.91
N SER A 157 -11.23 -4.90 3.83
CA SER A 157 -12.56 -4.29 3.60
C SER A 157 -13.64 -5.35 3.34
N ILE A 158 -13.32 -6.44 2.66
CA ILE A 158 -14.25 -7.58 2.48
C ILE A 158 -14.67 -8.14 3.84
N VAL A 159 -13.70 -8.34 4.75
CA VAL A 159 -13.98 -8.80 6.12
C VAL A 159 -14.81 -7.77 6.87
N SER A 160 -14.48 -6.48 6.76
CA SER A 160 -15.17 -5.38 7.42
C SER A 160 -16.68 -5.40 7.17
N GLY A 161 -17.08 -5.54 5.90
CA GLY A 161 -18.48 -5.60 5.51
C GLY A 161 -19.21 -6.82 6.06
N ALA A 162 -18.57 -7.97 6.00
CA ALA A 162 -19.16 -9.24 6.43
C ALA A 162 -19.41 -9.33 7.94
N VAL A 163 -18.60 -8.66 8.77
CA VAL A 163 -18.73 -8.63 10.24
C VAL A 163 -19.34 -7.31 10.74
N ALA A 164 -19.91 -6.50 9.85
CA ALA A 164 -20.55 -5.23 10.21
C ALA A 164 -21.64 -5.44 11.26
N GLU A 165 -21.69 -4.56 12.27
CA GLU A 165 -22.59 -4.63 13.44
C GLU A 165 -22.44 -5.86 14.35
N ARG A 166 -21.53 -6.79 14.05
CA ARG A 166 -21.39 -8.07 14.77
C ARG A 166 -20.12 -8.15 15.61
N ILE A 167 -19.08 -7.45 15.21
CA ILE A 167 -17.80 -7.42 15.90
C ILE A 167 -17.56 -6.06 16.59
N LYS A 168 -16.91 -6.09 17.74
CA LYS A 168 -16.43 -4.86 18.41
C LYS A 168 -15.23 -4.28 17.66
N LEU A 169 -15.05 -2.96 17.72
CA LEU A 169 -14.02 -2.24 17.00
C LEU A 169 -12.60 -2.77 17.29
N TRP A 170 -12.20 -2.87 18.54
CA TRP A 170 -10.83 -3.26 18.91
C TRP A 170 -10.44 -4.68 18.48
N PRO A 171 -11.24 -5.73 18.71
CA PRO A 171 -10.96 -7.05 18.18
C PRO A 171 -10.84 -7.06 16.65
N PHE A 172 -11.67 -6.30 15.95
CA PHE A 172 -11.58 -6.16 14.51
C PHE A 172 -10.25 -5.51 14.07
N LEU A 173 -9.83 -4.42 14.72
CA LEU A 173 -8.57 -3.75 14.36
C LEU A 173 -7.34 -4.63 14.64
N ILE A 174 -7.33 -5.40 15.73
CA ILE A 174 -6.28 -6.39 16.00
C ILE A 174 -6.24 -7.47 14.90
N PHE A 175 -7.42 -7.95 14.50
CA PHE A 175 -7.52 -8.90 13.40
C PHE A 175 -7.00 -8.30 12.08
N VAL A 176 -7.32 -7.05 11.76
CA VAL A 176 -6.81 -6.34 10.57
C VAL A 176 -5.29 -6.29 10.57
N ILE A 177 -4.66 -6.00 11.71
CA ILE A 177 -3.21 -6.00 11.85
C ILE A 177 -2.63 -7.37 11.46
N LEU A 178 -3.15 -8.45 12.01
CA LEU A 178 -2.69 -9.82 11.69
C LEU A 178 -2.97 -10.19 10.23
N LEU A 179 -4.14 -9.83 9.73
CA LEU A 179 -4.53 -10.11 8.35
C LEU A 179 -3.58 -9.44 7.36
N THR A 180 -3.28 -8.16 7.56
CA THR A 180 -2.54 -7.34 6.59
C THR A 180 -1.02 -7.46 6.72
N SER A 181 -0.52 -7.82 7.91
CA SER A 181 0.91 -8.02 8.13
C SER A 181 1.39 -9.44 7.84
N VAL A 182 0.54 -10.46 8.03
CA VAL A 182 0.97 -11.86 7.97
C VAL A 182 0.08 -12.71 7.07
N ILE A 183 -1.22 -12.83 7.37
CA ILE A 183 -2.09 -13.83 6.73
C ILE A 183 -2.17 -13.58 5.21
N TYR A 184 -2.55 -12.37 4.82
CA TYR A 184 -2.66 -11.99 3.42
C TYR A 184 -1.30 -12.05 2.70
N PRO A 185 -0.20 -11.45 3.22
CA PRO A 185 1.10 -11.49 2.56
C PRO A 185 1.65 -12.91 2.35
N VAL A 186 1.54 -13.78 3.35
CA VAL A 186 1.98 -15.18 3.23
C VAL A 186 1.20 -15.91 2.13
N GLN A 187 -0.12 -15.78 2.13
CA GLN A 187 -0.92 -16.42 1.10
C GLN A 187 -0.68 -15.82 -0.29
N ALA A 188 -0.52 -14.50 -0.37
CA ALA A 188 -0.25 -13.82 -1.62
C ALA A 188 1.14 -14.15 -2.20
N SER A 189 2.14 -14.42 -1.34
CA SER A 189 3.47 -14.84 -1.77
C SER A 189 3.47 -16.15 -2.54
N TRP A 190 2.51 -17.05 -2.26
CA TRP A 190 2.41 -18.33 -2.95
C TRP A 190 2.16 -18.20 -4.44
N LYS A 191 1.47 -17.13 -4.88
CA LYS A 191 1.22 -16.85 -6.29
C LYS A 191 2.01 -15.64 -6.77
N TRP A 192 1.80 -14.47 -6.17
CA TRP A 192 2.37 -13.22 -6.67
C TRP A 192 3.81 -13.00 -6.23
N GLY A 193 4.27 -13.70 -5.17
CA GLY A 193 5.66 -13.69 -4.72
C GLY A 193 6.52 -14.80 -5.35
N ALA A 194 6.07 -15.42 -6.45
CA ALA A 194 6.74 -16.55 -7.10
C ALA A 194 6.90 -17.79 -6.20
N GLY A 195 5.90 -18.06 -5.34
CA GLY A 195 5.90 -19.25 -4.47
C GLY A 195 5.33 -20.49 -5.15
N PHE A 196 5.04 -21.53 -4.35
CA PHE A 196 4.72 -22.89 -4.83
C PHE A 196 3.49 -22.93 -5.77
N LEU A 197 2.49 -22.05 -5.58
CA LEU A 197 1.34 -22.02 -6.48
C LEU A 197 1.70 -21.47 -7.86
N ASP A 198 2.63 -20.51 -7.91
CA ASP A 198 3.15 -19.99 -9.16
C ASP A 198 3.96 -21.04 -9.91
N GLU A 199 4.83 -21.76 -9.20
CA GLU A 199 5.60 -22.89 -9.74
C GLU A 199 4.70 -24.01 -10.29
N MET A 200 3.54 -24.23 -9.66
CA MET A 200 2.53 -25.19 -10.14
C MET A 200 1.73 -24.68 -11.35
N GLY A 201 1.96 -23.46 -11.81
CA GLY A 201 1.23 -22.84 -12.93
C GLY A 201 -0.16 -22.31 -12.56
N PHE A 202 -0.47 -22.12 -11.28
CA PHE A 202 -1.73 -21.51 -10.85
C PHE A 202 -1.83 -20.07 -11.36
N LEU A 203 -2.96 -19.71 -11.94
CA LEU A 203 -3.19 -18.39 -12.50
C LEU A 203 -4.25 -17.62 -11.68
N ASP A 204 -3.83 -16.49 -11.12
CA ASP A 204 -4.72 -15.51 -10.52
C ASP A 204 -4.24 -14.10 -10.93
N PHE A 205 -4.85 -13.57 -11.98
CA PHE A 205 -4.46 -12.27 -12.53
C PHE A 205 -5.01 -11.11 -11.70
N ALA A 206 -6.28 -11.15 -11.33
CA ALA A 206 -6.99 -10.05 -10.70
C ALA A 206 -7.23 -10.22 -9.19
N GLY A 207 -6.67 -11.25 -8.56
CA GLY A 207 -6.83 -11.50 -7.13
C GLY A 207 -8.15 -12.15 -6.73
N SER A 208 -8.82 -12.87 -7.65
CA SER A 208 -10.06 -13.58 -7.32
C SER A 208 -9.88 -14.59 -6.18
N THR A 209 -8.72 -15.24 -6.11
CA THR A 209 -8.33 -16.13 -5.01
C THR A 209 -7.46 -15.41 -4.00
N VAL A 210 -6.39 -14.76 -4.45
CA VAL A 210 -5.41 -14.10 -3.59
C VAL A 210 -6.04 -13.01 -2.70
N VAL A 211 -6.96 -12.22 -3.24
CA VAL A 211 -7.62 -11.12 -2.51
C VAL A 211 -8.97 -11.57 -1.94
N HIS A 212 -9.87 -11.99 -2.82
CA HIS A 212 -11.27 -12.20 -2.45
C HIS A 212 -11.48 -13.48 -1.64
N SER A 213 -10.82 -14.58 -1.98
CA SER A 213 -10.93 -15.82 -1.21
C SER A 213 -10.35 -15.66 0.20
N VAL A 214 -9.19 -14.97 0.34
CA VAL A 214 -8.60 -14.72 1.67
C VAL A 214 -9.54 -13.87 2.53
N GLY A 215 -10.14 -12.82 1.98
CA GLY A 215 -11.16 -12.05 2.68
C GLY A 215 -12.37 -12.90 3.07
N ALA A 216 -12.90 -13.69 2.13
CA ALA A 216 -14.06 -14.54 2.35
C ALA A 216 -13.82 -15.66 3.38
N VAL A 217 -12.71 -16.37 3.30
CA VAL A 217 -12.35 -17.41 4.28
C VAL A 217 -12.12 -16.81 5.66
N SER A 218 -11.45 -15.67 5.73
CA SER A 218 -11.19 -14.96 6.98
C SER A 218 -12.47 -14.58 7.71
N TYR A 219 -13.46 -13.99 7.00
CA TYR A 219 -14.72 -13.64 7.66
C TYR A 219 -15.56 -14.87 8.03
N THR A 220 -15.49 -15.95 7.26
CA THR A 220 -16.19 -17.18 7.59
C THR A 220 -15.73 -17.73 8.92
N HIS A 221 -14.42 -17.74 9.18
CA HIS A 221 -13.86 -18.16 10.46
C HIS A 221 -14.23 -17.21 11.60
N LEU A 222 -14.15 -15.89 11.39
CA LEU A 222 -14.56 -14.91 12.38
C LEU A 222 -16.02 -15.06 12.77
N ARG A 223 -16.92 -15.28 11.80
CA ARG A 223 -18.35 -15.49 12.04
C ARG A 223 -18.68 -16.83 12.72
N ALA A 224 -17.88 -17.85 12.53
CA ALA A 224 -18.07 -19.13 13.20
C ALA A 224 -17.96 -19.04 14.73
N HIS A 225 -17.30 -17.99 15.24
CA HIS A 225 -17.19 -17.70 16.67
C HIS A 225 -18.27 -16.73 17.17
N GLU A 226 -19.17 -16.25 16.31
CA GLU A 226 -20.34 -15.49 16.73
C GLU A 226 -21.33 -16.47 17.39
N THR A 227 -21.40 -16.47 18.71
CA THR A 227 -22.46 -17.16 19.44
C THR A 227 -23.77 -16.44 19.16
N HIS A 228 -24.61 -17.02 18.32
CA HIS A 228 -26.00 -16.62 18.23
C HIS A 228 -26.66 -17.03 19.54
N GLU A 229 -26.91 -16.08 20.44
CA GLU A 229 -27.89 -16.27 21.48
C GLU A 229 -29.27 -16.37 20.78
N HIS A 230 -29.75 -17.56 20.65
CA HIS A 230 -31.10 -17.85 20.22
C HIS A 230 -32.11 -17.53 21.33
#